data_77dfad366c3ee1aecd3ee90008449743
#
_entry.id   77dfad366c3ee1aecd3ee90008449743
#
_cell.length_a   1.000
_cell.length_b   1.000
_cell.length_c   1.000
_cell.angle_alpha   90.00
_cell.angle_beta   90.00
_cell.angle_gamma   90.00
#
_symmetry.space_group_name_H-M   'P 1'
#
loop_
_entity.id
_entity.type
_entity.pdbx_description
1 polymer ?
#
loop_
_entity_poly.entity_id
_entity_poly.type
_entity_poly.pdbx_seq_one_letter_code
_entity_poly.pdbx_strand_id
1 'polypeptide(L)' 'MTLPDKFRIVLVLYYVEEYSMENIAKVIGKTTSAVKMRLQKGRRLLLETYRKEYM' A
#
# COMPACT_ATOMS: atom_id res chain seq x y z
N MET A 1 10.86 -1.07 -11.50
CA MET A 1 10.44 -0.90 -10.11
C MET A 1 9.68 -2.11 -9.62
N THR A 2 10.12 -2.68 -8.51
CA THR A 2 9.46 -3.85 -7.96
C THR A 2 8.96 -3.55 -6.56
N LEU A 3 7.65 -3.40 -6.43
CA LEU A 3 7.01 -3.25 -5.15
C LEU A 3 6.37 -4.59 -4.79
N PRO A 4 6.64 -5.13 -3.59
CA PRO A 4 6.03 -6.39 -3.19
C PRO A 4 4.50 -6.33 -3.32
N ASP A 5 3.89 -7.42 -3.75
CA ASP A 5 2.45 -7.47 -4.00
C ASP A 5 1.63 -7.05 -2.79
N LYS A 6 2.06 -7.45 -1.60
CA LYS A 6 1.31 -7.11 -0.37
C LYS A 6 1.17 -5.61 -0.13
N PHE A 7 2.14 -4.83 -0.59
CA PHE A 7 2.06 -3.37 -0.48
C PHE A 7 1.28 -2.78 -1.65
N ARG A 8 1.52 -3.31 -2.85
CA ARG A 8 0.85 -2.82 -4.05
C ARG A 8 -0.65 -3.01 -3.97
N ILE A 9 -1.11 -4.15 -3.48
CA ILE A 9 -2.54 -4.46 -3.37
C ILE A 9 -3.24 -3.43 -2.49
N VAL A 10 -2.70 -3.14 -1.31
CA VAL A 10 -3.34 -2.18 -0.41
C VAL A 10 -3.31 -0.77 -0.97
N LEU A 11 -2.24 -0.40 -1.67
CA LEU A 11 -2.16 0.91 -2.29
C LEU A 11 -3.21 1.07 -3.38
N VAL A 12 -3.37 0.07 -4.23
CA VAL A 12 -4.37 0.10 -5.30
C VAL A 12 -5.77 0.16 -4.70
N LEU A 13 -6.07 -0.67 -3.73
CA LEU A 13 -7.39 -0.68 -3.12
C LEU A 13 -7.72 0.65 -2.45
N TYR A 14 -6.74 1.26 -1.83
CA TYR A 14 -6.96 2.51 -1.11
C TYR A 14 -7.03 3.73 -2.04
N TYR A 15 -6.08 3.86 -2.94
CA TYR A 15 -5.96 5.06 -3.77
C TYR A 15 -6.71 5.00 -5.10
N VAL A 16 -6.84 3.82 -5.67
CA VAL A 16 -7.52 3.65 -6.97
C VAL A 16 -8.97 3.26 -6.78
N GLU A 17 -9.21 2.23 -5.97
CA GLU A 17 -10.56 1.71 -5.75
C GLU A 17 -11.31 2.44 -4.62
N GLU A 18 -10.64 3.30 -3.90
CA GLU A 18 -11.22 4.12 -2.83
C GLU A 18 -11.85 3.31 -1.70
N TYR A 19 -11.27 2.18 -1.39
CA TYR A 19 -11.72 1.36 -0.27
C TYR A 19 -11.28 2.00 1.04
N SER A 20 -12.10 1.84 2.09
CA SER A 20 -11.70 2.23 3.43
C SER A 20 -10.67 1.24 3.97
N MET A 21 -9.91 1.63 4.98
CA MET A 21 -8.96 0.72 5.61
C MET A 21 -9.64 -0.50 6.19
N GLU A 22 -10.85 -0.31 6.73
CA GLU A 22 -11.64 -1.41 7.27
C GLU A 22 -12.03 -2.42 6.18
N ASN A 23 -12.45 -1.92 5.03
CA ASN A 23 -12.79 -2.78 3.90
C ASN A 23 -11.57 -3.51 3.37
N ILE A 24 -10.45 -2.83 3.27
CA ILE A 24 -9.20 -3.47 2.84
C ILE A 24 -8.81 -4.58 3.80
N ALA A 25 -8.92 -4.31 5.11
CA ALA A 25 -8.61 -5.32 6.13
C ALA A 25 -9.42 -6.58 5.94
N LYS A 26 -10.70 -6.43 5.60
CA LYS A 26 -11.57 -7.58 5.33
C LYS A 26 -11.14 -8.33 4.07
N VAL A 27 -10.77 -7.60 3.04
CA VAL A 27 -10.36 -8.20 1.76
C VAL A 27 -9.10 -9.03 1.93
N ILE A 28 -8.11 -8.50 2.64
CA ILE A 28 -6.82 -9.19 2.80
C ILE A 28 -6.77 -10.10 4.03
N GLY A 29 -7.83 -10.09 4.85
CA GLY A 29 -7.88 -10.93 6.05
C GLY A 29 -6.94 -10.50 7.15
N LYS A 30 -6.76 -9.18 7.31
CA LYS A 30 -5.87 -8.62 8.33
C LYS A 30 -6.59 -7.55 9.14
N THR A 31 -5.89 -6.95 10.10
CA THR A 31 -6.45 -5.87 10.91
C THR A 31 -6.28 -4.53 10.21
N THR A 32 -7.05 -3.52 10.64
CA THR A 32 -6.90 -2.16 10.12
C THR A 32 -5.52 -1.61 10.43
N SER A 33 -4.95 -1.97 11.59
CA SER A 33 -3.59 -1.55 11.94
C SER A 33 -2.57 -2.09 10.95
N ALA A 34 -2.74 -3.34 10.52
CA ALA A 34 -1.86 -3.93 9.52
C ALA A 34 -1.99 -3.22 8.18
N VAL A 35 -3.22 -2.87 7.78
CA VAL A 35 -3.46 -2.12 6.55
C VAL A 35 -2.76 -0.78 6.59
N LYS A 36 -2.92 -0.05 7.70
CA LYS A 36 -2.29 1.25 7.88
C LYS A 36 -0.77 1.15 7.74
N MET A 37 -0.20 0.14 8.39
CA MET A 37 1.26 -0.09 8.32
C MET A 37 1.72 -0.39 6.90
N ARG A 38 0.98 -1.24 6.19
CA ARG A 38 1.31 -1.57 4.80
C ARG A 38 1.21 -0.35 3.89
N LEU A 39 0.21 0.51 4.11
CA LEU A 39 0.07 1.73 3.34
C LEU A 39 1.25 2.67 3.57
N GLN A 40 1.66 2.84 4.82
CA GLN A 40 2.78 3.71 5.14
C GLN A 40 4.09 3.18 4.53
N LYS A 41 4.34 1.89 4.69
CA LYS A 41 5.53 1.26 4.14
C LYS A 41 5.53 1.28 2.62
N GLY A 42 4.38 0.98 2.03
CA GLY A 42 4.25 0.98 0.58
C GLY A 42 4.53 2.36 -0.01
N ARG A 43 3.99 3.40 0.59
CA ARG A 43 4.24 4.77 0.14
C ARG A 43 5.72 5.13 0.25
N ARG A 44 6.36 4.72 1.34
CA ARG A 44 7.78 4.99 1.55
C ARG A 44 8.63 4.31 0.46
N LEU A 45 8.35 3.04 0.20
CA LEU A 45 9.07 2.29 -0.82
C LEU A 45 8.87 2.91 -2.21
N LEU A 46 7.65 3.34 -2.48
CA LEU A 46 7.33 3.97 -3.76
C LEU A 46 8.12 5.28 -3.93
N LEU A 47 8.18 6.10 -2.88
CA LEU A 47 8.93 7.35 -2.92
C LEU A 47 10.43 7.12 -3.08
N GLU A 48 10.97 6.12 -2.40
CA GLU A 48 12.39 5.79 -2.54
C GLU A 48 12.73 5.36 -3.95
N THR A 49 11.87 4.53 -4.54
CA THR A 49 12.06 4.09 -5.91
C THR A 49 11.99 5.28 -6.87
N TYR A 50 11.01 6.15 -6.66
CA TYR A 50 10.85 7.35 -7.48
C TYR A 50 12.10 8.23 -7.43
N ARG A 51 12.62 8.44 -6.22
CA ARG A 51 13.83 9.25 -6.06
C ARG A 51 15.03 8.65 -6.80
N LYS A 52 15.20 7.33 -6.69
CA LYS A 52 16.31 6.66 -7.35
C LYS A 52 16.25 6.77 -8.86
N GLU A 53 15.05 6.75 -9.41
CA GLU A 53 14.89 6.78 -10.86
C GLU A 53 14.92 8.18 -11.46
N TYR A 54 14.47 9.18 -10.71
CA TYR A 54 14.27 10.53 -11.25
C TYR A 54 15.13 11.61 -10.58
N MET A 55 15.97 11.24 -9.63
CA MET A 55 16.91 12.13 -8.98
C MET A 55 18.33 11.57 -9.14
#